data_4ac17a091c0ddc370b67351690bb8e2a
#
_entry.id   4ac17a091c0ddc370b67351690bb8e2a
#
_cell.length_a   1.000
_cell.length_b   1.000
_cell.length_c   1.000
_cell.angle_alpha   90.00
_cell.angle_beta   90.00
_cell.angle_gamma   90.00
#
_symmetry.space_group_name_H-M   'P 1'
#
loop_
_entity.id
_entity.type
_entity.pdbx_description
1 polymer ?
#
loop_
_entity_poly.entity_id
_entity_poly.type
_entity_poly.pdbx_seq_one_letter_code
_entity_poly.pdbx_strand_id
1 'polypeptide(L)'
;MENYSKTMIYGEFPKYADIADVRLCDGFFSDFTSKIRTVSVPDILKKFLADGAIENYNRVARGEQGGHAGPPWYHGLICECIRGISDIFVHEPNAEIDALLDEIIEAIKKAQDADPEGYINPYTTLERPEQRWGRNGGNIRWQHEVYNAGCLIEAGVHHYRATKKTTLLKVAVKMANYLCSVIGDAPKWNVTTEHSITETALVELERLFEENPELAEEVGAVRGEYLRLCLDLINNKGNHKDRHTFPPFLREYAQDHCAARDQHEAVGHAVRAVLFYEGMAEAAASSRDEELAHAAYLIWRDIAESKLHINGCVGVAPGDESFGQQYDLPNNAYLETCAGVGLALFGGAMFKLTSDASVWDVVENTLNNVVPASVSASGDHYTYQNPLETRGDFERWSWHGCPCCPPMLLKIVGEMPRYIWAKKNRDIMLNLYIESEVSFGSTKL
;
A
#
# COMPACT_ATOMS: atom_id res chain seq x y z
N MET A 1 18.89 21.99 12.49
CA MET A 1 18.23 20.71 12.32
C MET A 1 17.22 20.41 13.44
N GLU A 2 17.53 20.56 14.71
CA GLU A 2 16.57 20.36 15.83
C GLU A 2 15.30 21.26 15.78
N ASN A 3 15.35 22.44 15.15
CA ASN A 3 14.17 23.31 15.03
C ASN A 3 13.19 22.91 13.92
N TYR A 4 13.60 22.10 12.95
CA TYR A 4 12.74 21.72 11.82
C TYR A 4 11.76 20.61 12.23
N SER A 5 12.21 19.64 13.02
CA SER A 5 11.35 18.55 13.51
C SER A 5 10.25 19.04 14.45
N LYS A 6 10.53 20.02 15.32
CA LYS A 6 9.54 20.59 16.24
C LYS A 6 8.40 21.34 15.56
N THR A 7 8.64 21.93 14.39
CA THR A 7 7.62 22.65 13.63
C THR A 7 6.73 21.74 12.79
N MET A 8 7.19 20.54 12.44
CA MET A 8 6.46 19.63 11.56
C MET A 8 5.10 19.17 12.12
N ILE A 9 5.05 18.81 13.40
CA ILE A 9 3.85 18.16 13.96
C ILE A 9 2.88 19.09 14.69
N TYR A 10 3.27 20.35 14.96
CA TYR A 10 2.43 21.29 15.74
C TYR A 10 1.52 22.18 14.91
N GLY A 11 1.67 22.16 13.57
CA GLY A 11 0.84 22.93 12.65
C GLY A 11 -0.38 22.17 12.15
N GLU A 12 -1.18 22.85 11.32
CA GLU A 12 -2.16 22.20 10.48
C GLU A 12 -1.46 21.49 9.32
N PHE A 13 -1.82 20.24 9.06
CA PHE A 13 -1.29 19.49 7.93
C PHE A 13 -2.01 19.86 6.63
N PRO A 14 -1.32 19.82 5.47
CA PRO A 14 -1.99 19.85 4.19
C PRO A 14 -2.99 18.70 4.08
N LYS A 15 -4.17 18.98 3.59
CA LYS A 15 -5.19 17.99 3.23
C LYS A 15 -5.27 17.89 1.72
N TYR A 16 -5.06 16.71 1.21
CA TYR A 16 -5.28 16.42 -0.20
C TYR A 16 -6.77 16.54 -0.56
N ALA A 17 -7.05 16.88 -1.80
CA ALA A 17 -8.40 16.76 -2.32
C ALA A 17 -8.84 15.28 -2.34
N ASP A 18 -10.12 15.00 -2.17
CA ASP A 18 -10.64 13.67 -2.42
C ASP A 18 -10.53 13.31 -3.91
N ILE A 19 -10.30 12.03 -4.22
CA ILE A 19 -10.22 11.57 -5.62
C ILE A 19 -11.50 11.94 -6.37
N ALA A 20 -12.65 11.84 -5.72
CA ALA A 20 -13.95 12.21 -6.30
C ALA A 20 -14.09 13.71 -6.61
N ASP A 21 -13.28 14.56 -6.00
CA ASP A 21 -13.28 16.00 -6.19
C ASP A 21 -12.27 16.48 -7.25
N VAL A 22 -11.42 15.59 -7.78
CA VAL A 22 -10.40 15.91 -8.78
C VAL A 22 -10.66 15.16 -10.08
N ARG A 23 -10.86 15.88 -11.16
CA ARG A 23 -11.07 15.30 -12.49
C ARG A 23 -9.89 15.65 -13.41
N LEU A 24 -9.25 14.64 -13.97
CA LEU A 24 -8.29 14.83 -15.06
C LEU A 24 -9.04 15.30 -16.31
N CYS A 25 -8.51 16.34 -16.98
CA CYS A 25 -9.13 16.91 -18.19
C CYS A 25 -8.53 16.28 -19.44
N ASP A 26 -7.45 16.85 -19.93
CA ASP A 26 -6.77 16.42 -21.15
C ASP A 26 -5.31 16.06 -20.87
N GLY A 27 -4.57 15.65 -21.90
CA GLY A 27 -3.14 15.43 -21.85
C GLY A 27 -2.73 14.03 -21.43
N PHE A 28 -1.42 13.86 -21.24
CA PHE A 28 -0.78 12.55 -21.07
C PHE A 28 -1.40 11.69 -19.96
N PHE A 29 -1.62 12.24 -18.77
CA PHE A 29 -2.13 11.45 -17.64
C PHE A 29 -3.61 11.08 -17.80
N SER A 30 -4.42 11.90 -18.46
CA SER A 30 -5.80 11.55 -18.80
C SER A 30 -5.83 10.36 -19.78
N ASP A 31 -5.07 10.43 -20.87
CA ASP A 31 -4.96 9.35 -21.85
C ASP A 31 -4.39 8.07 -21.23
N PHE A 32 -3.34 8.21 -20.40
CA PHE A 32 -2.72 7.10 -19.69
C PHE A 32 -3.73 6.41 -18.75
N THR A 33 -4.43 7.17 -17.92
CA THR A 33 -5.47 6.65 -17.01
C THR A 33 -6.60 5.97 -17.80
N SER A 34 -7.02 6.55 -18.92
CA SER A 34 -8.03 5.97 -19.80
C SER A 34 -7.58 4.61 -20.36
N LYS A 35 -6.32 4.50 -20.80
CA LYS A 35 -5.75 3.22 -21.26
C LYS A 35 -5.69 2.19 -20.13
N ILE A 36 -5.22 2.57 -18.93
CA ILE A 36 -5.20 1.67 -17.77
C ILE A 36 -6.61 1.18 -17.47
N ARG A 37 -7.60 2.07 -17.43
CA ARG A 37 -9.00 1.75 -17.17
C ARG A 37 -9.60 0.79 -18.18
N THR A 38 -9.36 1.04 -19.48
CA THR A 38 -10.04 0.33 -20.58
C THR A 38 -9.33 -0.95 -21.02
N VAL A 39 -8.02 -1.08 -20.78
CA VAL A 39 -7.22 -2.22 -21.21
C VAL A 39 -6.61 -2.96 -20.03
N SER A 40 -5.83 -2.27 -19.19
CA SER A 40 -5.06 -2.95 -18.15
C SER A 40 -5.96 -3.54 -17.06
N VAL A 41 -7.00 -2.82 -16.62
CA VAL A 41 -7.92 -3.34 -15.59
C VAL A 41 -8.59 -4.65 -16.02
N PRO A 42 -9.24 -4.76 -17.19
CA PRO A 42 -9.83 -6.03 -17.63
C PRO A 42 -8.79 -7.14 -17.80
N ASP A 43 -7.59 -6.81 -18.31
CA ASP A 43 -6.51 -7.77 -18.53
C ASP A 43 -5.99 -8.34 -17.19
N ILE A 44 -5.73 -7.48 -16.20
CA ILE A 44 -5.25 -7.87 -14.88
C ILE A 44 -6.29 -8.76 -14.17
N LEU A 45 -7.56 -8.35 -14.15
CA LEU A 45 -8.62 -9.14 -13.52
C LEU A 45 -8.75 -10.51 -14.18
N LYS A 46 -8.75 -10.57 -15.52
CA LYS A 46 -8.81 -11.84 -16.28
C LYS A 46 -7.66 -12.78 -15.90
N LYS A 47 -6.45 -12.26 -15.74
CA LYS A 47 -5.25 -13.05 -15.40
C LYS A 47 -5.32 -13.57 -13.96
N PHE A 48 -5.72 -12.76 -12.99
CA PHE A 48 -5.93 -13.23 -11.63
C PHE A 48 -7.04 -14.28 -11.50
N LEU A 49 -8.11 -14.14 -12.27
CA LEU A 49 -9.17 -15.16 -12.32
C LEU A 49 -8.64 -16.48 -12.90
N ALA A 50 -7.86 -16.40 -13.98
CA ALA A 50 -7.26 -17.58 -14.60
C ALA A 50 -6.24 -18.29 -13.71
N ASP A 51 -5.51 -17.55 -12.88
CA ASP A 51 -4.53 -18.07 -11.93
C ASP A 51 -5.17 -18.70 -10.66
N GLY A 52 -6.47 -18.65 -10.53
CA GLY A 52 -7.20 -19.27 -9.41
C GLY A 52 -7.20 -18.46 -8.12
N ALA A 53 -6.86 -17.16 -8.17
CA ALA A 53 -6.84 -16.30 -6.99
C ALA A 53 -8.21 -16.26 -6.28
N ILE A 54 -9.30 -16.21 -7.03
CA ILE A 54 -10.67 -16.19 -6.48
C ILE A 54 -11.11 -17.59 -6.03
N GLU A 55 -10.65 -18.62 -6.72
CA GLU A 55 -10.96 -20.01 -6.32
C GLU A 55 -10.35 -20.35 -4.96
N ASN A 56 -9.26 -19.73 -4.55
CA ASN A 56 -8.71 -19.89 -3.19
C ASN A 56 -9.74 -19.50 -2.11
N TYR A 57 -10.50 -18.42 -2.30
CA TYR A 57 -11.57 -18.02 -1.37
C TYR A 57 -12.74 -19.01 -1.39
N ASN A 58 -13.14 -19.47 -2.57
CA ASN A 58 -14.22 -20.44 -2.71
C ASN A 58 -13.87 -21.76 -2.01
N ARG A 59 -12.61 -22.22 -2.09
CA ARG A 59 -12.11 -23.40 -1.36
C ARG A 59 -12.21 -23.22 0.15
N VAL A 60 -11.78 -22.05 0.67
CA VAL A 60 -11.92 -21.72 2.09
C VAL A 60 -13.39 -21.77 2.51
N ALA A 61 -14.27 -21.14 1.73
CA ALA A 61 -15.71 -21.09 2.02
C ALA A 61 -16.37 -22.48 2.04
N ARG A 62 -15.82 -23.46 1.26
CA ARG A 62 -16.27 -24.84 1.25
C ARG A 62 -15.62 -25.72 2.33
N GLY A 63 -14.70 -25.17 3.13
CA GLY A 63 -13.96 -25.91 4.16
C GLY A 63 -12.95 -26.90 3.61
N GLU A 64 -12.45 -26.70 2.40
CA GLU A 64 -11.42 -27.56 1.78
C GLU A 64 -10.06 -27.39 2.46
N GLN A 65 -9.17 -28.36 2.27
CA GLN A 65 -7.80 -28.36 2.73
C GLN A 65 -6.87 -28.53 1.54
N GLY A 66 -5.76 -27.76 1.52
CA GLY A 66 -4.76 -27.80 0.46
C GLY A 66 -5.22 -27.16 -0.86
N GLY A 67 -4.34 -27.21 -1.86
CA GLY A 67 -4.65 -26.78 -3.22
C GLY A 67 -4.69 -25.25 -3.42
N HIS A 68 -4.00 -24.49 -2.58
CA HIS A 68 -3.82 -23.05 -2.79
C HIS A 68 -3.11 -22.76 -4.12
N ALA A 69 -3.70 -21.91 -4.95
CA ALA A 69 -3.12 -21.48 -6.20
C ALA A 69 -2.31 -20.19 -6.03
N GLY A 70 -1.14 -20.17 -6.67
CA GLY A 70 -0.24 -19.00 -6.64
C GLY A 70 0.50 -18.78 -5.32
N PRO A 71 1.20 -17.64 -5.18
CA PRO A 71 1.95 -17.32 -3.98
C PRO A 71 1.04 -16.98 -2.79
N PRO A 72 1.55 -17.08 -1.53
CA PRO A 72 0.77 -16.81 -0.32
C PRO A 72 0.13 -15.42 -0.23
N TRP A 73 0.67 -14.47 -0.95
CA TRP A 73 0.18 -13.07 -0.96
C TRP A 73 -0.87 -12.77 -2.05
N TYR A 74 -1.37 -13.76 -2.80
CA TYR A 74 -2.43 -13.54 -3.79
C TYR A 74 -3.68 -12.88 -3.23
N HIS A 75 -4.01 -13.18 -1.97
CA HIS A 75 -5.08 -12.51 -1.26
C HIS A 75 -4.88 -10.99 -1.23
N GLY A 76 -3.69 -10.53 -0.82
CA GLY A 76 -3.34 -9.12 -0.81
C GLY A 76 -3.42 -8.48 -2.19
N LEU A 77 -2.84 -9.12 -3.21
CA LEU A 77 -2.81 -8.56 -4.57
C LEU A 77 -4.20 -8.35 -5.19
N ILE A 78 -5.15 -9.26 -4.93
CA ILE A 78 -6.54 -9.06 -5.35
C ILE A 78 -7.18 -7.87 -4.64
N CYS A 79 -6.91 -7.71 -3.34
CA CYS A 79 -7.41 -6.57 -2.59
C CYS A 79 -6.79 -5.25 -3.09
N GLU A 80 -5.50 -5.22 -3.41
CA GLU A 80 -4.87 -4.06 -4.04
C GLU A 80 -5.48 -3.73 -5.41
N CYS A 81 -5.84 -4.75 -6.21
CA CYS A 81 -6.60 -4.52 -7.44
C CYS A 81 -7.95 -3.86 -7.16
N ILE A 82 -8.73 -4.37 -6.22
CA ILE A 82 -10.03 -3.78 -5.86
C ILE A 82 -9.84 -2.32 -5.44
N ARG A 83 -8.84 -2.03 -4.63
CA ARG A 83 -8.50 -0.68 -4.19
C ARG A 83 -8.22 0.24 -5.38
N GLY A 84 -7.25 -0.10 -6.23
CA GLY A 84 -6.86 0.74 -7.36
C GLY A 84 -7.97 0.91 -8.41
N ILE A 85 -8.71 -0.16 -8.70
CA ILE A 85 -9.85 -0.13 -9.62
C ILE A 85 -10.95 0.78 -9.09
N SER A 86 -11.27 0.70 -7.79
CA SER A 86 -12.28 1.55 -7.18
C SER A 86 -11.99 3.04 -7.39
N ASP A 87 -10.74 3.45 -7.18
CA ASP A 87 -10.32 4.83 -7.37
C ASP A 87 -10.32 5.26 -8.85
N ILE A 88 -9.85 4.39 -9.76
CA ILE A 88 -9.81 4.66 -11.20
C ILE A 88 -11.22 4.88 -11.79
N PHE A 89 -12.21 4.20 -11.26
CA PHE A 89 -13.59 4.26 -11.78
C PHE A 89 -14.50 5.28 -11.09
N VAL A 90 -14.01 6.08 -10.14
CA VAL A 90 -14.81 7.08 -9.41
C VAL A 90 -15.59 8.02 -10.34
N HIS A 91 -14.95 8.51 -11.41
CA HIS A 91 -15.58 9.45 -12.35
C HIS A 91 -16.23 8.79 -13.56
N GLU A 92 -15.88 7.57 -13.86
CA GLU A 92 -16.36 6.85 -15.04
C GLU A 92 -16.73 5.40 -14.66
N PRO A 93 -17.84 5.21 -13.92
CA PRO A 93 -18.27 3.89 -13.47
C PRO A 93 -18.52 2.93 -14.65
N ASN A 94 -18.13 1.67 -14.49
CA ASN A 94 -18.36 0.60 -15.47
C ASN A 94 -19.14 -0.53 -14.80
N ALA A 95 -20.36 -0.80 -15.27
CA ALA A 95 -21.26 -1.75 -14.65
C ALA A 95 -20.75 -3.22 -14.72
N GLU A 96 -20.00 -3.59 -15.76
CA GLU A 96 -19.43 -4.94 -15.89
C GLU A 96 -18.31 -5.15 -14.88
N ILE A 97 -17.41 -4.17 -14.74
CA ILE A 97 -16.33 -4.21 -13.75
C ILE A 97 -16.90 -4.17 -12.33
N ASP A 98 -17.89 -3.31 -12.07
CA ASP A 98 -18.55 -3.21 -10.76
C ASP A 98 -19.21 -4.53 -10.36
N ALA A 99 -19.92 -5.19 -11.29
CA ALA A 99 -20.51 -6.50 -11.05
C ALA A 99 -19.46 -7.59 -10.77
N LEU A 100 -18.35 -7.59 -11.51
CA LEU A 100 -17.24 -8.52 -11.29
C LEU A 100 -16.57 -8.28 -9.92
N LEU A 101 -16.36 -7.03 -9.52
CA LEU A 101 -15.87 -6.73 -8.19
C LEU A 101 -16.82 -7.19 -7.09
N ASP A 102 -18.14 -7.03 -7.27
CA ASP A 102 -19.14 -7.52 -6.32
C ASP A 102 -19.07 -9.07 -6.17
N GLU A 103 -18.87 -9.81 -7.28
CA GLU A 103 -18.67 -11.27 -7.25
C GLU A 103 -17.40 -11.66 -6.46
N ILE A 104 -16.29 -10.95 -6.69
CA ILE A 104 -15.02 -11.17 -5.96
C ILE A 104 -15.20 -10.86 -4.48
N ILE A 105 -15.82 -9.73 -4.16
CA ILE A 105 -16.09 -9.30 -2.78
C ILE A 105 -17.00 -10.31 -2.05
N GLU A 106 -18.00 -10.86 -2.73
CA GLU A 106 -18.85 -11.89 -2.14
C GLU A 106 -18.09 -13.21 -1.86
N ALA A 107 -17.14 -13.59 -2.73
CA ALA A 107 -16.25 -14.73 -2.48
C ALA A 107 -15.34 -14.49 -1.25
N ILE A 108 -14.76 -13.29 -1.14
CA ILE A 108 -13.96 -12.88 0.03
C ILE A 108 -14.81 -12.97 1.30
N LYS A 109 -16.01 -12.40 1.28
CA LYS A 109 -16.94 -12.42 2.41
C LYS A 109 -17.28 -13.83 2.84
N LYS A 110 -17.64 -14.72 1.92
CA LYS A 110 -17.95 -16.13 2.23
C LYS A 110 -16.79 -16.87 2.85
N ALA A 111 -15.56 -16.59 2.38
CA ALA A 111 -14.37 -17.18 2.97
C ALA A 111 -14.14 -16.69 4.42
N GLN A 112 -14.39 -15.42 4.70
CA GLN A 112 -14.31 -14.88 6.06
C GLN A 112 -15.42 -15.43 6.97
N ASP A 113 -16.63 -15.61 6.45
CA ASP A 113 -17.77 -16.13 7.21
C ASP A 113 -17.56 -17.60 7.63
N ALA A 114 -16.65 -18.33 6.98
CA ALA A 114 -16.26 -19.69 7.36
C ALA A 114 -15.36 -19.73 8.61
N ASP A 115 -14.74 -18.61 9.00
CA ASP A 115 -13.94 -18.50 10.22
C ASP A 115 -14.73 -17.77 11.33
N PRO A 116 -14.92 -18.38 12.51
CA PRO A 116 -15.73 -17.80 13.58
C PRO A 116 -15.15 -16.50 14.18
N GLU A 117 -13.82 -16.31 14.07
CA GLU A 117 -13.14 -15.12 14.58
C GLU A 117 -13.05 -14.01 13.53
N GLY A 118 -13.36 -14.32 12.26
CA GLY A 118 -13.29 -13.38 11.14
C GLY A 118 -11.91 -13.25 10.51
N TYR A 119 -11.02 -14.21 10.81
CA TYR A 119 -9.73 -14.30 10.14
C TYR A 119 -9.92 -14.70 8.67
N ILE A 120 -9.12 -14.07 7.81
CA ILE A 120 -9.06 -14.44 6.40
C ILE A 120 -7.63 -14.36 5.87
N ASN A 121 -7.08 -15.50 5.54
CA ASN A 121 -5.86 -15.68 4.76
C ASN A 121 -5.96 -17.05 4.08
N PRO A 122 -6.33 -17.12 2.79
CA PRO A 122 -6.57 -18.39 2.11
C PRO A 122 -5.38 -19.34 2.14
N TYR A 123 -4.14 -18.82 1.95
CA TYR A 123 -2.95 -19.65 2.00
C TYR A 123 -2.81 -20.37 3.35
N THR A 124 -2.79 -19.62 4.45
CA THR A 124 -2.65 -20.22 5.78
C THR A 124 -3.82 -21.15 6.10
N THR A 125 -5.06 -20.75 5.77
CA THR A 125 -6.24 -21.56 6.06
C THR A 125 -6.23 -22.89 5.30
N LEU A 126 -5.84 -22.88 4.02
CA LEU A 126 -5.82 -24.08 3.19
C LEU A 126 -4.63 -24.99 3.47
N GLU A 127 -3.42 -24.42 3.61
CA GLU A 127 -2.17 -25.15 3.61
C GLU A 127 -1.57 -25.38 5.01
N ARG A 128 -1.78 -24.43 5.94
CA ARG A 128 -1.09 -24.37 7.23
C ARG A 128 -1.95 -23.79 8.36
N PRO A 129 -3.19 -24.29 8.61
CA PRO A 129 -4.12 -23.66 9.55
C PRO A 129 -3.59 -23.56 10.98
N GLU A 130 -2.71 -24.48 11.40
CA GLU A 130 -2.07 -24.51 12.71
C GLU A 130 -0.94 -23.47 12.86
N GLN A 131 -0.49 -22.89 11.75
CA GLN A 131 0.66 -21.97 11.70
C GLN A 131 0.27 -20.50 11.63
N ARG A 132 -0.98 -20.13 11.91
CA ARG A 132 -1.41 -18.72 11.97
C ARG A 132 -0.42 -17.90 12.80
N TRP A 133 -0.04 -16.74 12.29
CA TRP A 133 0.90 -15.79 12.91
C TRP A 133 2.30 -16.41 13.16
N GLY A 134 2.75 -17.27 12.28
CA GLY A 134 4.06 -17.93 12.40
C GLY A 134 4.18 -18.93 13.53
N ARG A 135 3.09 -19.31 14.21
CA ARG A 135 3.10 -20.31 15.29
C ARG A 135 3.43 -21.70 14.77
N ASN A 136 3.72 -22.62 15.70
CA ASN A 136 3.98 -24.05 15.42
C ASN A 136 4.98 -24.29 14.29
N GLY A 137 6.04 -23.48 14.23
CA GLY A 137 7.07 -23.56 13.20
C GLY A 137 6.68 -22.93 11.85
N GLY A 138 5.64 -22.13 11.83
CA GLY A 138 5.24 -21.36 10.67
C GLY A 138 6.28 -20.30 10.28
N ASN A 139 6.20 -19.84 9.04
CA ASN A 139 7.09 -18.84 8.49
C ASN A 139 6.27 -17.58 8.15
N ILE A 140 6.20 -16.64 9.09
CA ILE A 140 5.43 -15.41 8.96
C ILE A 140 5.87 -14.60 7.72
N ARG A 141 7.16 -14.60 7.40
CA ARG A 141 7.70 -13.96 6.20
C ARG A 141 7.08 -14.50 4.91
N TRP A 142 6.83 -15.81 4.86
CA TRP A 142 6.24 -16.46 3.70
C TRP A 142 4.70 -16.38 3.69
N GLN A 143 4.08 -16.46 4.86
CA GLN A 143 2.62 -16.48 4.99
C GLN A 143 1.96 -15.15 4.65
N HIS A 144 2.66 -14.03 4.76
CA HIS A 144 2.18 -12.65 4.45
C HIS A 144 0.84 -12.29 5.10
N GLU A 145 0.59 -12.77 6.32
CA GLU A 145 -0.74 -12.65 6.95
C GLU A 145 -1.08 -11.20 7.28
N VAL A 146 -0.12 -10.45 7.84
CA VAL A 146 -0.35 -9.04 8.22
C VAL A 146 -0.46 -8.17 6.97
N TYR A 147 0.40 -8.38 5.96
CA TYR A 147 0.33 -7.71 4.67
C TYR A 147 -1.04 -7.92 3.99
N ASN A 148 -1.48 -9.16 3.87
CA ASN A 148 -2.74 -9.50 3.24
C ASN A 148 -3.94 -8.85 3.95
N ALA A 149 -3.89 -8.77 5.29
CA ALA A 149 -4.90 -8.07 6.07
C ALA A 149 -4.89 -6.55 5.80
N GLY A 150 -3.71 -5.96 5.68
CA GLY A 150 -3.55 -4.54 5.33
C GLY A 150 -4.16 -4.21 3.97
N CYS A 151 -3.83 -5.00 2.93
CA CYS A 151 -4.41 -4.83 1.60
C CYS A 151 -5.95 -4.93 1.61
N LEU A 152 -6.52 -5.86 2.39
CA LEU A 152 -7.97 -6.00 2.56
C LEU A 152 -8.58 -4.77 3.23
N ILE A 153 -7.93 -4.26 4.28
CA ILE A 153 -8.41 -3.08 5.02
C ILE A 153 -8.41 -1.86 4.11
N GLU A 154 -7.30 -1.62 3.40
CA GLU A 154 -7.18 -0.51 2.45
C GLU A 154 -8.22 -0.62 1.33
N ALA A 155 -8.41 -1.81 0.76
CA ALA A 155 -9.43 -2.05 -0.25
C ALA A 155 -10.85 -1.75 0.26
N GLY A 156 -11.16 -2.11 1.50
CA GLY A 156 -12.44 -1.80 2.14
C GLY A 156 -12.72 -0.30 2.24
N VAL A 157 -11.71 0.46 2.63
CA VAL A 157 -11.79 1.93 2.75
C VAL A 157 -12.01 2.58 1.37
N HIS A 158 -11.17 2.26 0.39
CA HIS A 158 -11.22 2.87 -0.94
C HIS A 158 -12.47 2.48 -1.71
N HIS A 159 -12.86 1.20 -1.68
CA HIS A 159 -14.09 0.74 -2.30
C HIS A 159 -15.33 1.44 -1.71
N TYR A 160 -15.38 1.62 -0.38
CA TYR A 160 -16.46 2.39 0.24
C TYR A 160 -16.43 3.87 -0.18
N ARG A 161 -15.26 4.51 -0.20
CA ARG A 161 -15.15 5.92 -0.63
C ARG A 161 -15.65 6.12 -2.05
N ALA A 162 -15.32 5.20 -2.95
CA ALA A 162 -15.70 5.25 -4.36
C ALA A 162 -17.18 4.92 -4.62
N THR A 163 -17.71 3.87 -3.96
CA THR A 163 -19.01 3.28 -4.32
C THR A 163 -20.10 3.48 -3.28
N LYS A 164 -19.74 3.80 -2.03
CA LYS A 164 -20.60 3.80 -0.83
C LYS A 164 -21.18 2.42 -0.47
N LYS A 165 -20.73 1.33 -1.12
CA LYS A 165 -21.08 -0.04 -0.74
C LYS A 165 -20.32 -0.45 0.51
N THR A 166 -21.01 -1.01 1.52
CA THR A 166 -20.41 -1.36 2.83
C THR A 166 -19.98 -2.82 2.95
N THR A 167 -20.22 -3.67 1.95
CA THR A 167 -19.94 -5.11 2.05
C THR A 167 -18.46 -5.38 2.31
N LEU A 168 -17.54 -4.86 1.49
CA LEU A 168 -16.11 -5.06 1.67
C LEU A 168 -15.60 -4.34 2.93
N LEU A 169 -16.13 -3.16 3.24
CA LEU A 169 -15.77 -2.43 4.46
C LEU A 169 -16.11 -3.24 5.71
N LYS A 170 -17.27 -3.92 5.77
CA LYS A 170 -17.64 -4.82 6.88
C LYS A 170 -16.67 -5.99 7.02
N VAL A 171 -16.25 -6.58 5.91
CA VAL A 171 -15.22 -7.64 5.90
C VAL A 171 -13.88 -7.10 6.43
N ALA A 172 -13.45 -5.94 5.97
CA ALA A 172 -12.23 -5.27 6.39
C ALA A 172 -12.25 -4.92 7.89
N VAL A 173 -13.36 -4.36 8.38
CA VAL A 173 -13.55 -4.03 9.81
C VAL A 173 -13.52 -5.29 10.67
N LYS A 174 -14.18 -6.37 10.25
CA LYS A 174 -14.16 -7.64 10.98
C LYS A 174 -12.72 -8.18 11.10
N MET A 175 -11.91 -8.10 10.03
CA MET A 175 -10.50 -8.48 10.06
C MET A 175 -9.68 -7.54 10.95
N ALA A 176 -9.86 -6.22 10.85
CA ALA A 176 -9.16 -5.25 11.67
C ALA A 176 -9.47 -5.43 13.18
N ASN A 177 -10.74 -5.66 13.54
CA ASN A 177 -11.14 -5.97 14.92
C ASN A 177 -10.48 -7.26 15.42
N TYR A 178 -10.41 -8.29 14.57
CA TYR A 178 -9.69 -9.52 14.92
C TYR A 178 -8.20 -9.26 15.17
N LEU A 179 -7.52 -8.50 14.30
CA LEU A 179 -6.14 -8.10 14.53
C LEU A 179 -5.95 -7.36 15.85
N CYS A 180 -6.83 -6.40 16.17
CA CYS A 180 -6.82 -5.68 17.46
C CYS A 180 -6.99 -6.62 18.65
N SER A 181 -7.68 -7.74 18.50
CA SER A 181 -7.89 -8.71 19.58
C SER A 181 -6.69 -9.62 19.82
N VAL A 182 -5.86 -9.89 18.78
CA VAL A 182 -4.80 -10.90 18.84
C VAL A 182 -3.39 -10.33 18.84
N ILE A 183 -3.15 -9.12 18.29
CA ILE A 183 -1.84 -8.48 18.20
C ILE A 183 -1.68 -7.41 19.27
N GLY A 184 -0.52 -7.37 19.93
CA GLY A 184 -0.15 -6.41 20.95
C GLY A 184 0.68 -7.04 22.06
N ASP A 185 0.69 -6.38 23.20
CA ASP A 185 1.37 -6.86 24.41
C ASP A 185 0.71 -8.12 24.98
N ALA A 186 1.50 -8.91 25.74
CA ALA A 186 1.01 -10.11 26.38
C ALA A 186 -0.29 -9.85 27.21
N PRO A 187 -1.30 -10.69 27.12
CA PRO A 187 -1.32 -12.04 26.54
C PRO A 187 -1.53 -12.12 25.01
N LYS A 188 -1.62 -11.00 24.31
CA LYS A 188 -1.67 -10.95 22.86
C LYS A 188 -0.32 -11.33 22.23
N TRP A 189 -0.29 -11.43 20.92
CA TRP A 189 0.90 -11.84 20.18
C TRP A 189 1.76 -10.63 19.81
N ASN A 190 3.07 -10.70 20.09
CA ASN A 190 4.03 -9.75 19.55
C ASN A 190 4.25 -10.09 18.06
N VAL A 191 3.56 -9.35 17.19
CA VAL A 191 3.66 -9.47 15.74
C VAL A 191 4.02 -8.11 15.17
N THR A 192 4.81 -8.08 14.11
CA THR A 192 5.06 -6.90 13.28
C THR A 192 4.88 -7.26 11.82
N THR A 193 4.78 -6.28 10.97
CA THR A 193 4.65 -6.51 9.53
C THR A 193 5.94 -7.10 8.95
N GLU A 194 5.79 -8.19 8.24
CA GLU A 194 6.85 -8.79 7.42
C GLU A 194 6.97 -8.10 6.06
N HIS A 195 5.84 -7.64 5.52
CA HIS A 195 5.72 -6.75 4.37
C HIS A 195 4.70 -5.68 4.72
N SER A 196 5.13 -4.42 4.71
CA SER A 196 4.32 -3.31 5.21
C SER A 196 3.30 -2.84 4.17
N ILE A 197 2.15 -2.50 4.64
CA ILE A 197 1.02 -1.75 4.09
C ILE A 197 -0.05 -1.56 5.17
N THR A 198 -0.07 -2.45 6.16
CA THR A 198 -1.09 -2.51 7.20
C THR A 198 -1.09 -1.27 8.07
N GLU A 199 0.08 -0.66 8.26
CA GLU A 199 0.23 0.58 9.02
C GLU A 199 -0.57 1.71 8.38
N THR A 200 -0.38 1.95 7.09
CA THR A 200 -1.13 2.97 6.32
C THR A 200 -2.62 2.65 6.28
N ALA A 201 -2.98 1.38 6.01
CA ALA A 201 -4.36 0.93 5.93
C ALA A 201 -5.14 1.15 7.24
N LEU A 202 -4.51 0.89 8.39
CA LEU A 202 -5.12 1.12 9.71
C LEU A 202 -5.31 2.61 10.00
N VAL A 203 -4.37 3.46 9.62
CA VAL A 203 -4.51 4.92 9.74
C VAL A 203 -5.65 5.42 8.87
N GLU A 204 -5.77 4.93 7.64
CA GLU A 204 -6.85 5.32 6.75
C GLU A 204 -8.23 4.86 7.25
N LEU A 205 -8.29 3.64 7.80
CA LEU A 205 -9.51 3.11 8.40
C LEU A 205 -9.96 3.95 9.61
N GLU A 206 -9.03 4.32 10.51
CA GLU A 206 -9.34 5.19 11.65
C GLU A 206 -9.86 6.55 11.18
N ARG A 207 -9.18 7.18 10.21
CA ARG A 207 -9.59 8.46 9.62
C ARG A 207 -10.98 8.40 8.99
N LEU A 208 -11.30 7.32 8.27
CA LEU A 208 -12.63 7.14 7.68
C LEU A 208 -13.71 7.22 8.75
N PHE A 209 -13.47 6.64 9.93
CA PHE A 209 -14.44 6.61 11.03
C PHE A 209 -14.40 7.88 11.91
N GLU A 210 -13.29 8.60 11.96
CA GLU A 210 -13.26 9.96 12.51
C GLU A 210 -14.14 10.91 11.71
N GLU A 211 -14.10 10.80 10.38
CA GLU A 211 -14.90 11.59 9.44
C GLU A 211 -16.36 11.14 9.39
N ASN A 212 -16.67 9.87 9.67
CA ASN A 212 -17.98 9.25 9.55
C ASN A 212 -18.33 8.38 10.77
N PRO A 213 -18.63 8.99 11.95
CA PRO A 213 -18.91 8.25 13.18
C PRO A 213 -20.11 7.30 13.08
N GLU A 214 -21.16 7.68 12.34
CA GLU A 214 -22.36 6.85 12.16
C GLU A 214 -22.04 5.59 11.32
N LEU A 215 -21.17 5.72 10.34
CA LEU A 215 -20.68 4.58 9.56
C LEU A 215 -19.91 3.58 10.45
N ALA A 216 -19.10 4.09 11.38
CA ALA A 216 -18.36 3.24 12.33
C ALA A 216 -19.31 2.34 13.14
N GLU A 217 -20.42 2.90 13.62
CA GLU A 217 -21.45 2.14 14.34
C GLU A 217 -22.13 1.11 13.43
N GLU A 218 -22.49 1.52 12.21
CA GLU A 218 -23.14 0.63 11.22
C GLU A 218 -22.29 -0.61 10.91
N VAL A 219 -20.98 -0.46 10.76
CA VAL A 219 -20.08 -1.55 10.36
C VAL A 219 -19.42 -2.27 11.54
N GLY A 220 -19.69 -1.86 12.77
CA GLY A 220 -19.15 -2.47 13.99
C GLY A 220 -17.68 -2.15 14.26
N ALA A 221 -17.21 -0.96 13.86
CA ALA A 221 -15.85 -0.52 14.05
C ALA A 221 -15.53 -0.14 15.51
N VAL A 222 -14.30 -0.39 15.95
CA VAL A 222 -13.81 -0.06 17.28
C VAL A 222 -12.83 1.12 17.17
N ARG A 223 -13.38 2.34 17.17
CA ARG A 223 -12.62 3.58 16.98
C ARG A 223 -11.51 3.76 18.03
N GLY A 224 -10.38 4.29 17.61
CA GLY A 224 -9.16 4.46 18.41
C GLY A 224 -8.27 3.23 18.50
N GLU A 225 -8.82 2.03 18.28
CA GLU A 225 -8.05 0.80 18.35
C GLU A 225 -7.20 0.56 17.10
N TYR A 226 -7.61 1.08 15.93
CA TYR A 226 -6.87 0.88 14.69
C TYR A 226 -5.57 1.70 14.66
N LEU A 227 -5.61 2.96 15.08
CA LEU A 227 -4.38 3.75 15.25
C LEU A 227 -3.47 3.15 16.33
N ARG A 228 -4.05 2.66 17.45
CA ARG A 228 -3.27 1.96 18.48
C ARG A 228 -2.57 0.72 17.91
N LEU A 229 -3.29 -0.13 17.17
CA LEU A 229 -2.71 -1.31 16.53
C LEU A 229 -1.60 -0.93 15.53
N CYS A 230 -1.80 0.11 14.73
CA CYS A 230 -0.79 0.65 13.84
C CYS A 230 0.49 0.99 14.60
N LEU A 231 0.38 1.73 15.70
CA LEU A 231 1.52 2.09 16.54
C LEU A 231 2.16 0.87 17.21
N ASP A 232 1.39 -0.14 17.62
CA ASP A 232 1.92 -1.39 18.17
C ASP A 232 2.76 -2.14 17.12
N LEU A 233 2.29 -2.24 15.87
CA LEU A 233 3.03 -2.87 14.77
C LEU A 233 4.36 -2.15 14.49
N ILE A 234 4.35 -0.81 14.48
CA ILE A 234 5.54 0.01 14.30
C ILE A 234 6.50 -0.13 15.49
N ASN A 235 5.99 -0.05 16.73
CA ASN A 235 6.79 -0.15 17.95
C ASN A 235 7.40 -1.54 18.16
N ASN A 236 6.80 -2.56 17.57
CA ASN A 236 7.34 -3.92 17.63
C ASN A 236 8.52 -4.16 16.68
N LYS A 237 8.84 -3.25 15.77
CA LYS A 237 10.09 -3.32 14.99
C LYS A 237 11.29 -3.27 15.96
N GLY A 238 12.26 -4.16 15.74
CA GLY A 238 13.42 -4.33 16.63
C GLY A 238 13.14 -5.08 17.94
N ASN A 239 11.89 -5.28 18.33
CA ASN A 239 11.51 -6.06 19.51
C ASN A 239 11.33 -7.55 19.13
N HIS A 240 12.34 -8.36 19.33
CA HIS A 240 12.35 -9.76 18.94
C HIS A 240 11.92 -10.73 20.06
N LYS A 241 11.47 -10.20 21.19
CA LYS A 241 11.10 -11.00 22.36
C LYS A 241 9.80 -11.77 22.09
N ASP A 242 9.84 -13.07 22.36
CA ASP A 242 8.68 -13.97 22.33
C ASP A 242 7.94 -14.01 20.99
N ARG A 243 8.63 -13.74 19.88
CA ARG A 243 8.05 -13.87 18.55
C ARG A 243 8.96 -14.65 17.60
N HIS A 244 8.36 -15.26 16.57
CA HIS A 244 9.08 -15.80 15.43
C HIS A 244 9.57 -14.64 14.56
N THR A 245 10.87 -14.46 14.44
CA THR A 245 11.49 -13.35 13.73
C THR A 245 12.33 -13.85 12.57
N PHE A 246 12.71 -12.90 11.71
CA PHE A 246 13.77 -13.15 10.74
C PHE A 246 15.09 -13.51 11.46
N PRO A 247 15.91 -14.40 10.87
CA PRO A 247 17.29 -14.55 11.31
C PRO A 247 18.00 -13.20 11.35
N PRO A 248 18.97 -12.98 12.24
CA PRO A 248 19.62 -11.68 12.41
C PRO A 248 20.11 -11.03 11.12
N PHE A 249 20.63 -11.81 10.17
CA PHE A 249 21.14 -11.34 8.87
C PHE A 249 20.04 -10.94 7.86
N LEU A 250 18.76 -11.23 8.16
CA LEU A 250 17.61 -10.84 7.34
C LEU A 250 16.72 -9.81 8.03
N ARG A 251 17.09 -9.27 9.18
CA ARG A 251 16.26 -8.30 9.90
C ARG A 251 16.15 -6.97 9.16
N GLU A 252 17.23 -6.49 8.55
CA GLU A 252 17.19 -5.31 7.67
C GLU A 252 16.25 -5.50 6.50
N TYR A 253 16.17 -6.71 5.95
CA TYR A 253 15.28 -7.04 4.84
C TYR A 253 13.82 -6.64 5.07
N ALA A 254 13.34 -6.72 6.32
CA ALA A 254 11.99 -6.36 6.72
C ALA A 254 11.93 -5.13 7.64
N GLN A 255 12.97 -4.29 7.66
CA GLN A 255 13.10 -3.10 8.52
C GLN A 255 12.90 -3.44 10.02
N ASP A 256 13.33 -4.64 10.43
CA ASP A 256 13.18 -5.19 11.79
C ASP A 256 14.52 -5.29 12.56
N HIS A 257 15.54 -4.55 12.09
CA HIS A 257 16.90 -4.57 12.65
C HIS A 257 17.04 -3.75 13.92
N CYS A 258 16.28 -2.66 14.06
CA CYS A 258 16.20 -1.81 15.25
C CYS A 258 14.82 -1.19 15.40
N ALA A 259 14.58 -0.49 16.49
CA ALA A 259 13.31 0.19 16.72
C ALA A 259 13.04 1.22 15.60
N ALA A 260 11.78 1.37 15.21
CA ALA A 260 11.41 2.25 14.10
C ALA A 260 11.89 3.71 14.29
N ARG A 261 11.84 4.21 15.53
CA ARG A 261 12.31 5.58 15.85
C ARG A 261 13.82 5.76 15.80
N ASP A 262 14.58 4.65 15.83
CA ASP A 262 16.04 4.65 15.74
C ASP A 262 16.54 4.41 14.30
N GLN A 263 15.61 4.21 13.35
CA GLN A 263 15.95 4.04 11.93
C GLN A 263 16.15 5.42 11.28
N HIS A 264 17.30 5.62 10.66
CA HIS A 264 17.67 6.89 10.05
C HIS A 264 18.14 6.75 8.60
N GLU A 265 18.13 5.51 8.10
CA GLU A 265 18.64 5.13 6.79
C GLU A 265 17.69 4.11 6.14
N ALA A 266 17.50 4.19 4.84
CA ALA A 266 16.72 3.23 4.08
C ALA A 266 17.54 1.97 3.81
N VAL A 267 17.07 0.82 4.34
CA VAL A 267 17.77 -0.47 4.23
C VAL A 267 16.81 -1.60 3.89
N GLY A 268 17.37 -2.71 3.40
CA GLY A 268 16.66 -3.94 3.12
C GLY A 268 15.79 -3.86 1.86
N HIS A 269 14.81 -4.73 1.76
CA HIS A 269 13.96 -4.85 0.58
C HIS A 269 13.21 -3.53 0.31
N ALA A 270 13.43 -2.97 -0.89
CA ALA A 270 13.02 -1.60 -1.19
C ALA A 270 11.51 -1.37 -1.10
N VAL A 271 10.68 -2.30 -1.61
CA VAL A 271 9.21 -2.18 -1.55
C VAL A 271 8.72 -2.21 -0.10
N ARG A 272 9.20 -3.19 0.70
CA ARG A 272 8.84 -3.29 2.12
C ARG A 272 9.20 -2.02 2.88
N ALA A 273 10.38 -1.48 2.58
CA ALA A 273 10.93 -0.28 3.21
C ALA A 273 10.08 0.96 2.91
N VAL A 274 9.85 1.28 1.64
CA VAL A 274 9.11 2.51 1.28
C VAL A 274 7.66 2.49 1.77
N LEU A 275 6.99 1.32 1.77
CA LEU A 275 5.66 1.17 2.33
C LEU A 275 5.66 1.25 3.88
N PHE A 276 6.69 0.72 4.54
CA PHE A 276 6.84 0.89 5.98
C PHE A 276 7.06 2.36 6.36
N TYR A 277 7.90 3.07 5.62
CA TYR A 277 8.18 4.48 5.88
C TYR A 277 7.00 5.39 5.56
N GLU A 278 6.17 5.04 4.57
CA GLU A 278 4.85 5.64 4.35
C GLU A 278 3.97 5.48 5.60
N GLY A 279 3.85 4.25 6.10
CA GLY A 279 3.10 3.95 7.33
C GLY A 279 3.61 4.69 8.56
N MET A 280 4.95 4.81 8.73
CA MET A 280 5.55 5.63 9.79
C MET A 280 5.13 7.10 9.69
N ALA A 281 5.18 7.69 8.49
CA ALA A 281 4.83 9.08 8.26
C ALA A 281 3.34 9.34 8.50
N GLU A 282 2.47 8.47 8.02
CA GLU A 282 1.01 8.55 8.24
C GLU A 282 0.62 8.37 9.71
N ALA A 283 1.25 7.41 10.40
CA ALA A 283 1.07 7.21 11.84
C ALA A 283 1.56 8.40 12.66
N ALA A 284 2.73 8.95 12.32
CA ALA A 284 3.27 10.14 12.96
C ALA A 284 2.34 11.35 12.81
N ALA A 285 1.78 11.56 11.62
CA ALA A 285 0.80 12.62 11.37
C ALA A 285 -0.47 12.45 12.22
N SER A 286 -1.01 11.23 12.30
CA SER A 286 -2.25 10.94 13.03
C SER A 286 -2.07 10.97 14.55
N SER A 287 -0.94 10.47 15.07
CA SER A 287 -0.65 10.43 16.50
C SER A 287 0.05 11.68 17.03
N ARG A 288 0.52 12.58 16.16
CA ARG A 288 1.39 13.72 16.52
C ARG A 288 2.70 13.28 17.19
N ASP A 289 3.25 12.14 16.78
CA ASP A 289 4.49 11.59 17.32
C ASP A 289 5.72 12.24 16.65
N GLU A 290 6.42 13.10 17.43
CA GLU A 290 7.56 13.87 16.94
C GLU A 290 8.78 12.99 16.62
N GLU A 291 9.05 11.97 17.42
CA GLU A 291 10.21 11.08 17.21
C GLU A 291 10.01 10.22 15.96
N LEU A 292 8.81 9.71 15.76
CA LEU A 292 8.46 8.93 14.57
C LEU A 292 8.49 9.79 13.30
N ALA A 293 7.99 11.03 13.36
CA ALA A 293 8.07 11.99 12.26
C ALA A 293 9.52 12.35 11.91
N HIS A 294 10.38 12.50 12.92
CA HIS A 294 11.80 12.78 12.73
C HIS A 294 12.54 11.62 12.05
N ALA A 295 12.29 10.39 12.51
CA ALA A 295 12.85 9.18 11.89
C ALA A 295 12.43 9.06 10.40
N ALA A 296 11.13 9.21 10.10
CA ALA A 296 10.64 9.20 8.73
C ALA A 296 11.29 10.29 7.86
N TYR A 297 11.50 11.48 8.41
CA TYR A 297 12.16 12.57 7.71
C TYR A 297 13.64 12.28 7.39
N LEU A 298 14.39 11.71 8.34
CA LEU A 298 15.79 11.34 8.11
C LEU A 298 15.92 10.27 7.03
N ILE A 299 15.03 9.28 7.05
CA ILE A 299 14.97 8.22 6.03
C ILE A 299 14.61 8.81 4.66
N TRP A 300 13.63 9.71 4.59
CA TRP A 300 13.28 10.39 3.34
C TRP A 300 14.49 11.12 2.74
N ARG A 301 15.23 11.84 3.57
CA ARG A 301 16.45 12.53 3.14
C ARG A 301 17.54 11.58 2.65
N ASP A 302 17.78 10.48 3.37
CA ASP A 302 18.73 9.45 2.95
C ASP A 302 18.38 8.91 1.55
N ILE A 303 17.09 8.65 1.29
CA ILE A 303 16.63 8.23 -0.03
C ILE A 303 16.81 9.33 -1.07
N ALA A 304 16.25 10.50 -0.84
CA ALA A 304 16.19 11.57 -1.84
C ALA A 304 17.58 12.14 -2.19
N GLU A 305 18.51 12.18 -1.22
CA GLU A 305 19.83 12.76 -1.38
C GLU A 305 20.90 11.75 -1.87
N SER A 306 20.71 10.44 -1.63
CA SER A 306 21.80 9.48 -1.86
C SER A 306 21.42 8.12 -2.45
N LYS A 307 20.14 7.75 -2.49
CA LYS A 307 19.68 6.42 -2.97
C LYS A 307 18.65 6.48 -4.09
N LEU A 308 18.26 7.68 -4.51
CA LEU A 308 17.31 7.91 -5.61
C LEU A 308 18.00 7.76 -6.96
N HIS A 309 17.50 6.87 -7.81
CA HIS A 309 17.93 6.78 -9.19
C HIS A 309 17.30 7.86 -10.07
N ILE A 310 17.95 8.15 -11.20
CA ILE A 310 17.57 9.25 -12.10
C ILE A 310 16.14 9.13 -12.64
N ASN A 311 15.58 7.92 -12.71
CA ASN A 311 14.21 7.68 -13.14
C ASN A 311 13.15 7.80 -12.03
N GLY A 312 13.55 8.20 -10.82
CA GLY A 312 12.63 8.31 -9.67
C GLY A 312 12.33 6.98 -8.99
N CYS A 313 13.16 5.95 -9.16
CA CYS A 313 13.01 4.65 -8.51
C CYS A 313 14.13 4.39 -7.50
N VAL A 314 13.96 3.35 -6.69
CA VAL A 314 14.92 2.89 -5.67
C VAL A 314 15.08 1.38 -5.71
N GLY A 315 16.16 0.87 -5.08
CA GLY A 315 16.47 -0.56 -5.03
C GLY A 315 17.52 -0.98 -6.04
N VAL A 316 18.59 -1.60 -5.57
CA VAL A 316 19.80 -1.87 -6.35
C VAL A 316 19.97 -3.36 -6.61
N ALA A 317 19.86 -4.16 -5.55
CA ALA A 317 20.27 -5.56 -5.57
C ALA A 317 19.18 -6.48 -6.15
N PRO A 318 19.44 -7.21 -7.24
CA PRO A 318 18.43 -8.10 -7.85
C PRO A 318 18.17 -9.38 -7.03
N GLY A 319 19.09 -9.75 -6.14
CA GLY A 319 18.99 -11.03 -5.41
C GLY A 319 18.01 -11.01 -4.25
N ASP A 320 17.89 -9.89 -3.56
CA ASP A 320 17.03 -9.65 -2.41
C ASP A 320 16.22 -8.36 -2.52
N GLU A 321 16.25 -7.72 -3.69
CA GLU A 321 15.45 -6.54 -4.03
C GLU A 321 15.70 -5.34 -3.10
N SER A 322 16.93 -5.27 -2.54
CA SER A 322 17.27 -4.35 -1.47
C SER A 322 17.82 -3.02 -1.96
N PHE A 323 17.77 -2.02 -1.06
CA PHE A 323 18.55 -0.79 -1.19
C PHE A 323 20.05 -1.11 -1.22
N GLY A 324 20.81 -0.30 -1.97
CA GLY A 324 22.27 -0.26 -1.93
C GLY A 324 22.80 0.69 -0.84
N GLN A 325 24.12 0.83 -0.79
CA GLN A 325 24.77 1.86 -0.01
C GLN A 325 24.49 3.26 -0.57
N GLN A 326 24.75 4.30 0.20
CA GLN A 326 24.66 5.68 -0.30
C GLN A 326 25.50 5.85 -1.57
N TYR A 327 24.91 6.49 -2.60
CA TYR A 327 25.52 6.73 -3.91
C TYR A 327 25.84 5.46 -4.73
N ASP A 328 25.35 4.29 -4.32
CA ASP A 328 25.39 3.08 -5.14
C ASP A 328 24.21 3.10 -6.12
N LEU A 329 24.44 3.70 -7.29
CA LEU A 329 23.40 3.98 -8.30
C LEU A 329 23.78 3.40 -9.68
N PRO A 330 23.99 2.07 -9.80
CA PRO A 330 24.39 1.46 -11.06
C PRO A 330 23.27 1.49 -12.10
N ASN A 331 23.64 1.58 -13.39
CA ASN A 331 22.67 1.60 -14.49
C ASN A 331 21.88 0.31 -14.65
N ASN A 332 22.42 -0.82 -14.18
CA ASN A 332 21.77 -2.13 -14.19
C ASN A 332 21.07 -2.47 -12.85
N ALA A 333 20.78 -1.46 -12.03
CA ALA A 333 20.05 -1.63 -10.79
C ALA A 333 18.67 -2.30 -11.03
N TYR A 334 18.17 -2.98 -10.00
CA TYR A 334 16.93 -3.74 -10.07
C TYR A 334 15.69 -2.85 -10.30
N LEU A 335 15.51 -1.81 -9.51
CA LEU A 335 14.50 -0.77 -9.65
C LEU A 335 13.09 -1.32 -9.89
N GLU A 336 12.57 -2.05 -8.90
CA GLU A 336 11.23 -2.64 -9.01
C GLU A 336 10.14 -1.58 -9.17
N THR A 337 9.16 -1.81 -10.04
CA THR A 337 8.00 -0.93 -10.23
C THR A 337 7.31 -0.63 -8.90
N CYS A 338 7.10 -1.65 -8.04
CA CYS A 338 6.45 -1.46 -6.74
C CYS A 338 7.28 -0.55 -5.81
N ALA A 339 8.62 -0.58 -5.90
CA ALA A 339 9.48 0.29 -5.11
C ALA A 339 9.34 1.77 -5.53
N GLY A 340 9.26 2.04 -6.84
CA GLY A 340 8.98 3.38 -7.34
C GLY A 340 7.61 3.87 -6.93
N VAL A 341 6.57 3.05 -7.10
CA VAL A 341 5.21 3.39 -6.66
C VAL A 341 5.17 3.66 -5.15
N GLY A 342 5.72 2.77 -4.33
CA GLY A 342 5.76 2.96 -2.88
C GLY A 342 6.55 4.21 -2.46
N LEU A 343 7.61 4.57 -3.20
CA LEU A 343 8.34 5.84 -2.98
C LEU A 343 7.45 7.06 -3.23
N ALA A 344 6.63 7.04 -4.30
CA ALA A 344 5.69 8.13 -4.57
C ALA A 344 4.63 8.26 -3.48
N LEU A 345 4.11 7.14 -2.95
CA LEU A 345 3.17 7.12 -1.83
C LEU A 345 3.83 7.65 -0.55
N PHE A 346 5.04 7.21 -0.23
CA PHE A 346 5.83 7.75 0.89
C PHE A 346 6.07 9.25 0.73
N GLY A 347 6.37 9.74 -0.49
CA GLY A 347 6.47 11.16 -0.79
C GLY A 347 5.19 11.92 -0.45
N GLY A 348 4.04 11.39 -0.83
CA GLY A 348 2.74 11.96 -0.44
C GLY A 348 2.57 12.09 1.08
N ALA A 349 2.93 11.04 1.84
CA ALA A 349 2.90 11.09 3.31
C ALA A 349 3.91 12.10 3.88
N MET A 350 5.10 12.20 3.29
CA MET A 350 6.12 13.17 3.71
C MET A 350 5.71 14.62 3.43
N PHE A 351 5.10 14.91 2.28
CA PHE A 351 4.56 16.26 2.03
C PHE A 351 3.50 16.64 3.07
N LYS A 352 2.63 15.72 3.48
CA LYS A 352 1.66 15.95 4.54
C LYS A 352 2.34 16.36 5.85
N LEU A 353 3.44 15.71 6.23
CA LEU A 353 4.21 16.05 7.43
C LEU A 353 4.96 17.37 7.32
N THR A 354 5.63 17.61 6.19
CA THR A 354 6.64 18.67 6.05
C THR A 354 6.11 19.93 5.38
N SER A 355 5.13 19.82 4.49
CA SER A 355 4.72 20.86 3.53
C SER A 355 5.89 21.32 2.64
N ASP A 356 6.89 20.46 2.43
CA ASP A 356 8.08 20.75 1.62
C ASP A 356 7.81 20.40 0.15
N ALA A 357 7.81 21.40 -0.72
CA ALA A 357 7.52 21.24 -2.13
C ALA A 357 8.58 20.37 -2.86
N SER A 358 9.81 20.27 -2.35
CA SER A 358 10.87 19.43 -2.95
C SER A 358 10.51 17.94 -2.96
N VAL A 359 9.58 17.52 -2.11
CA VAL A 359 9.06 16.15 -2.14
C VAL A 359 8.41 15.84 -3.48
N TRP A 360 7.73 16.82 -4.08
CA TRP A 360 7.06 16.65 -5.37
C TRP A 360 8.01 16.49 -6.54
N ASP A 361 9.24 17.00 -6.45
CA ASP A 361 10.27 16.75 -7.48
C ASP A 361 10.57 15.25 -7.61
N VAL A 362 10.62 14.53 -6.47
CA VAL A 362 10.82 13.08 -6.45
C VAL A 362 9.58 12.34 -6.96
N VAL A 363 8.40 12.70 -6.46
CA VAL A 363 7.13 12.07 -6.85
C VAL A 363 6.84 12.29 -8.33
N GLU A 364 7.00 13.51 -8.84
CA GLU A 364 6.81 13.83 -10.24
C GLU A 364 7.77 13.05 -11.15
N ASN A 365 9.03 12.91 -10.73
CA ASN A 365 10.01 12.10 -11.45
C ASN A 365 9.55 10.63 -11.56
N THR A 366 9.06 10.05 -10.48
CA THR A 366 8.50 8.69 -10.48
C THR A 366 7.27 8.58 -11.40
N LEU A 367 6.33 9.52 -11.28
CA LEU A 367 5.10 9.53 -12.07
C LEU A 367 5.35 9.70 -13.57
N ASN A 368 6.39 10.43 -13.96
CA ASN A 368 6.72 10.67 -15.36
C ASN A 368 7.61 9.56 -15.99
N ASN A 369 8.27 8.75 -15.19
CA ASN A 369 9.22 7.74 -15.69
C ASN A 369 8.83 6.31 -15.31
N VAL A 370 8.84 5.97 -14.02
CA VAL A 370 8.60 4.58 -13.56
C VAL A 370 7.17 4.13 -13.87
N VAL A 371 6.19 4.96 -13.55
CA VAL A 371 4.77 4.61 -13.71
C VAL A 371 4.42 4.33 -15.18
N PRO A 372 4.69 5.21 -16.16
CA PRO A 372 4.37 4.90 -17.56
C PRO A 372 5.27 3.81 -18.17
N ALA A 373 6.50 3.64 -17.68
CA ALA A 373 7.37 2.55 -18.12
C ALA A 373 6.91 1.17 -17.62
N SER A 374 6.12 1.10 -16.57
CA SER A 374 5.68 -0.15 -15.95
C SER A 374 4.67 -0.94 -16.78
N VAL A 375 4.13 -0.36 -17.84
CA VAL A 375 3.13 -0.98 -18.72
C VAL A 375 3.47 -0.73 -20.18
N SER A 376 3.14 -1.69 -21.05
CA SER A 376 3.33 -1.57 -22.50
C SER A 376 2.45 -0.46 -23.12
N ALA A 377 2.81 -0.03 -24.31
CA ALA A 377 1.98 0.87 -25.12
C ALA A 377 0.59 0.27 -25.40
N SER A 378 0.49 -1.06 -25.52
CA SER A 378 -0.77 -1.80 -25.67
C SER A 378 -1.59 -1.88 -24.37
N GLY A 379 -0.97 -1.74 -23.18
CA GLY A 379 -1.66 -1.77 -21.88
C GLY A 379 -1.79 -3.14 -21.22
N ASP A 380 -1.22 -4.22 -21.79
CA ASP A 380 -1.44 -5.61 -21.41
C ASP A 380 -0.17 -6.41 -21.06
N HIS A 381 0.99 -5.74 -21.07
CA HIS A 381 2.29 -6.28 -20.65
C HIS A 381 2.91 -5.35 -19.60
N TYR A 382 3.57 -5.92 -18.61
CA TYR A 382 3.99 -5.19 -17.41
C TYR A 382 5.48 -5.35 -17.16
N THR A 383 6.05 -4.42 -16.40
CA THR A 383 7.45 -4.41 -16.02
C THR A 383 7.57 -4.68 -14.52
N TYR A 384 8.41 -5.64 -14.14
CA TYR A 384 8.82 -5.82 -12.76
C TYR A 384 10.02 -4.94 -12.46
N GLN A 385 11.10 -5.10 -13.23
CA GLN A 385 12.36 -4.36 -13.10
C GLN A 385 12.42 -3.22 -14.12
N ASN A 386 13.07 -2.10 -13.74
CA ASN A 386 13.23 -0.92 -14.61
C ASN A 386 14.71 -0.50 -14.72
N PRO A 387 15.62 -1.35 -15.23
CA PRO A 387 17.03 -1.00 -15.35
C PRO A 387 17.20 0.20 -16.29
N LEU A 388 18.15 1.09 -15.95
CA LEU A 388 18.44 2.28 -16.76
C LEU A 388 19.22 1.95 -18.04
N GLU A 389 19.83 0.76 -18.09
CA GLU A 389 20.60 0.28 -19.23
C GLU A 389 20.17 -1.14 -19.59
N THR A 390 19.86 -1.38 -20.86
CA THR A 390 19.59 -2.72 -21.39
C THR A 390 20.37 -2.93 -22.68
N ARG A 391 20.62 -4.20 -23.04
CA ARG A 391 21.29 -4.58 -24.29
C ARG A 391 20.30 -5.17 -25.30
N GLY A 392 19.02 -4.89 -25.16
CA GLY A 392 17.97 -5.42 -26.01
C GLY A 392 17.46 -6.81 -25.56
N ASP A 393 17.81 -7.23 -24.37
CA ASP A 393 17.45 -8.51 -23.74
C ASP A 393 16.35 -8.34 -22.67
N PHE A 394 15.80 -7.14 -22.54
CA PHE A 394 14.77 -6.82 -21.56
C PHE A 394 13.41 -6.64 -22.25
N GLU A 395 12.44 -7.47 -21.84
CA GLU A 395 11.08 -7.43 -22.36
C GLU A 395 10.06 -7.30 -21.22
N ARG A 396 8.95 -6.63 -21.49
CA ARG A 396 7.80 -6.61 -20.60
C ARG A 396 7.09 -7.95 -20.65
N TRP A 397 6.65 -8.43 -19.49
CA TRP A 397 5.97 -9.71 -19.38
C TRP A 397 4.47 -9.57 -19.59
N SER A 398 3.86 -10.54 -20.25
CA SER A 398 2.41 -10.64 -20.30
C SER A 398 1.84 -10.92 -18.90
N TRP A 399 2.49 -11.82 -18.14
CA TRP A 399 2.19 -12.10 -16.74
C TRP A 399 3.39 -12.70 -16.02
N HIS A 400 3.55 -12.37 -14.74
CA HIS A 400 4.68 -12.82 -13.94
C HIS A 400 4.24 -13.78 -12.83
N GLY A 401 5.11 -14.69 -12.38
CA GLY A 401 4.82 -15.62 -11.27
C GLY A 401 4.61 -14.92 -9.92
N CYS A 402 5.10 -13.69 -9.76
CA CYS A 402 4.77 -12.77 -8.69
C CYS A 402 4.17 -11.50 -9.30
N PRO A 403 2.86 -11.42 -9.55
CA PRO A 403 2.24 -10.31 -10.26
C PRO A 403 1.89 -9.13 -9.32
N CYS A 404 2.83 -8.66 -8.50
CA CYS A 404 2.60 -7.56 -7.55
C CYS A 404 2.60 -6.17 -8.23
N CYS A 405 3.37 -5.99 -9.31
CA CYS A 405 3.52 -4.69 -9.95
C CYS A 405 2.24 -4.19 -10.67
N PRO A 406 1.43 -5.02 -11.35
CA PRO A 406 0.18 -4.57 -11.92
C PRO A 406 -0.82 -3.99 -10.91
N PRO A 407 -1.11 -4.60 -9.74
CA PRO A 407 -1.92 -3.98 -8.70
C PRO A 407 -1.37 -2.65 -8.19
N MET A 408 -0.06 -2.56 -7.96
CA MET A 408 0.59 -1.32 -7.54
C MET A 408 0.50 -0.22 -8.60
N LEU A 409 0.56 -0.57 -9.90
CA LEU A 409 0.27 0.37 -11.00
C LEU A 409 -1.17 0.89 -10.89
N LEU A 410 -2.16 0.02 -10.68
CA LEU A 410 -3.54 0.45 -10.50
C LEU A 410 -3.69 1.37 -9.29
N LYS A 411 -3.00 1.05 -8.19
CA LYS A 411 -2.99 1.84 -6.96
C LYS A 411 -2.52 3.27 -7.22
N ILE A 412 -1.36 3.46 -7.83
CA ILE A 412 -0.82 4.82 -8.04
C ILE A 412 -1.60 5.61 -9.09
N VAL A 413 -2.12 4.96 -10.13
CA VAL A 413 -2.95 5.62 -11.14
C VAL A 413 -4.27 6.11 -10.55
N GLY A 414 -4.88 5.33 -9.66
CA GLY A 414 -6.07 5.74 -8.93
C GLY A 414 -5.79 6.83 -7.89
N GLU A 415 -4.65 6.76 -7.20
CA GLU A 415 -4.25 7.70 -6.14
C GLU A 415 -3.78 9.05 -6.67
N MET A 416 -3.09 9.09 -7.82
CA MET A 416 -2.43 10.27 -8.37
C MET A 416 -3.31 11.52 -8.43
N PRO A 417 -4.61 11.47 -8.81
CA PRO A 417 -5.43 12.66 -8.89
C PRO A 417 -5.52 13.45 -7.58
N ARG A 418 -5.56 12.76 -6.43
CA ARG A 418 -5.62 13.45 -5.13
C ARG A 418 -4.33 14.22 -4.81
N TYR A 419 -3.18 13.79 -5.33
CA TYR A 419 -1.90 14.45 -5.09
C TYR A 419 -1.73 15.77 -5.84
N ILE A 420 -2.52 16.01 -6.90
CA ILE A 420 -2.43 17.23 -7.70
C ILE A 420 -2.71 18.46 -6.85
N TRP A 421 -3.68 18.36 -5.94
CA TRP A 421 -4.17 19.49 -5.17
C TRP A 421 -4.19 19.20 -3.67
N ALA A 422 -3.76 20.19 -2.90
CA ALA A 422 -3.88 20.16 -1.45
C ALA A 422 -4.38 21.52 -0.92
N LYS A 423 -4.93 21.49 0.30
CA LYS A 423 -5.37 22.70 1.01
C LYS A 423 -4.75 22.73 2.40
N LYS A 424 -4.23 23.90 2.79
CA LYS A 424 -3.74 24.15 4.14
C LYS A 424 -4.25 25.52 4.61
N ASN A 425 -5.05 25.54 5.67
CA ASN A 425 -5.75 26.76 6.10
C ASN A 425 -6.66 27.33 4.97
N ARG A 426 -6.30 28.50 4.46
CA ARG A 426 -6.98 29.17 3.32
C ARG A 426 -6.24 29.01 2.01
N ASP A 427 -5.03 28.47 2.06
CA ASP A 427 -4.16 28.33 0.90
C ASP A 427 -4.49 27.05 0.14
N ILE A 428 -4.56 27.15 -1.18
CA ILE A 428 -4.67 26.02 -2.09
C ILE A 428 -3.30 25.82 -2.72
N MET A 429 -2.81 24.60 -2.70
CA MET A 429 -1.50 24.19 -3.19
C MET A 429 -1.69 23.35 -4.45
N LEU A 430 -1.05 23.75 -5.54
CA LEU A 430 -0.89 22.93 -6.73
C LEU A 430 0.45 22.21 -6.62
N ASN A 431 0.40 20.90 -6.43
CA ASN A 431 1.57 20.07 -6.20
C ASN A 431 2.15 19.49 -7.50
N LEU A 432 1.27 19.09 -8.43
CA LEU A 432 1.63 18.51 -9.72
C LEU A 432 0.99 19.31 -10.85
N TYR A 433 1.76 19.66 -11.87
CA TYR A 433 1.27 20.42 -13.03
C TYR A 433 0.60 19.49 -14.05
N ILE A 434 -0.48 18.84 -13.60
CA ILE A 434 -1.32 17.95 -14.41
C ILE A 434 -2.65 18.66 -14.67
N GLU A 435 -3.09 18.67 -15.94
CA GLU A 435 -4.34 19.33 -16.34
C GLU A 435 -5.54 18.66 -15.67
N SER A 436 -6.21 19.42 -14.81
CA SER A 436 -7.27 18.89 -13.95
C SER A 436 -8.18 19.98 -13.42
N GLU A 437 -9.39 19.62 -13.07
CA GLU A 437 -10.32 20.42 -12.30
C GLU A 437 -10.42 19.91 -10.88
N VAL A 438 -10.54 20.79 -9.89
CA VAL A 438 -10.73 20.41 -8.48
C VAL A 438 -11.89 21.17 -7.85
N SER A 439 -12.60 20.51 -6.94
CA SER A 439 -13.64 21.08 -6.11
C SER A 439 -13.27 21.02 -4.64
N PHE A 440 -13.14 22.19 -3.98
CA PHE A 440 -13.02 22.29 -2.52
C PHE A 440 -14.31 22.93 -1.96
N GLY A 441 -15.34 22.11 -1.75
CA GLY A 441 -16.67 22.58 -1.37
C GLY A 441 -17.29 23.45 -2.47
N SER A 442 -17.48 24.75 -2.21
CA SER A 442 -18.01 25.70 -3.22
C SER A 442 -16.96 26.29 -4.16
N THR A 443 -15.68 26.07 -3.90
CA THR A 443 -14.58 26.59 -4.73
C THR A 443 -14.24 25.59 -5.82
N LYS A 444 -14.26 26.03 -7.07
CA LYS A 444 -13.83 25.24 -8.24
C LYS A 444 -12.65 25.94 -8.89
N LEU A 445 -11.63 25.16 -9.25
CA LEU A 445 -10.42 25.59 -9.94
C LEU A 445 -10.17 24.72 -11.16
#